data_bed61dcf669fa01d4e5d66b3572d15f9
#
_entry.id   bed61dcf669fa01d4e5d66b3572d15f9
#
_cell.length_a   1.000
_cell.length_b   1.000
_cell.length_c   1.000
_cell.angle_alpha   90.00
_cell.angle_beta   90.00
_cell.angle_gamma   90.00
#
_symmetry.space_group_name_H-M   'P 1'
#
loop_
_entity.id
_entity.type
_entity.pdbx_description
1 polymer ?
#
loop_
_entity_poly.entity_id
_entity_poly.type
_entity_poly.pdbx_seq_one_letter_code
_entity_poly.pdbx_strand_id
1 'polypeptide(L)'
;MEQKIDTINKTEYQEVVNLWESSVRATHHFISEEDIEYFKPLILNTYLDAVELRCIRNNKNHIVGFVGVAEQNLEMLFIHPDYRGKRIGKSLFDYSIDNLNVTKVDVNEQNEQAVGFYKHCGFEITSRSELDSSGKPYPILHMELKK
;
A
#
# COMPACT_ATOMS: atom_id res chain seq x y z
N MET A 1 -5.99 -11.28 19.61
CA MET A 1 -5.64 -12.17 18.49
C MET A 1 -4.40 -11.66 17.81
N GLU A 2 -3.40 -12.51 17.70
CA GLU A 2 -2.14 -12.15 17.08
C GLU A 2 -2.27 -12.12 15.56
N GLN A 3 -1.79 -11.03 14.93
CA GLN A 3 -1.83 -10.88 13.49
C GLN A 3 -0.51 -11.36 12.89
N LYS A 4 -0.56 -12.50 12.23
CA LYS A 4 0.62 -13.12 11.65
C LYS A 4 0.92 -12.55 10.27
N ILE A 5 2.15 -12.12 10.06
CA ILE A 5 2.62 -11.66 8.75
C ILE A 5 3.04 -12.87 7.91
N ASP A 6 2.58 -12.93 6.67
CA ASP A 6 2.81 -14.04 5.77
C ASP A 6 3.31 -13.56 4.42
N THR A 7 3.89 -14.48 3.65
CA THR A 7 4.31 -14.22 2.27
C THR A 7 3.14 -14.37 1.31
N ILE A 8 3.32 -13.92 0.07
CA ILE A 8 2.30 -14.01 -0.98
C ILE A 8 2.89 -14.78 -2.16
N ASN A 9 2.18 -15.80 -2.63
CA ASN A 9 2.56 -16.55 -3.81
C ASN A 9 2.06 -15.86 -5.08
N LYS A 10 2.77 -16.05 -6.18
CA LYS A 10 2.37 -15.45 -7.46
C LYS A 10 0.96 -15.89 -7.89
N THR A 11 0.55 -17.10 -7.51
CA THR A 11 -0.81 -17.60 -7.79
C THR A 11 -1.89 -16.82 -7.08
N GLU A 12 -1.51 -16.00 -6.07
CA GLU A 12 -2.45 -15.19 -5.29
C GLU A 12 -2.51 -13.73 -5.77
N TYR A 13 -1.79 -13.38 -6.83
CA TYR A 13 -1.73 -12.00 -7.31
C TYR A 13 -3.11 -11.44 -7.70
N GLN A 14 -3.98 -12.27 -8.26
CA GLN A 14 -5.33 -11.81 -8.60
C GLN A 14 -6.11 -11.43 -7.34
N GLU A 15 -5.95 -12.20 -6.27
CA GLU A 15 -6.57 -11.88 -4.97
C GLU A 15 -6.04 -10.55 -4.44
N VAL A 16 -4.73 -10.30 -4.58
CA VAL A 16 -4.12 -9.04 -4.15
C VAL A 16 -4.68 -7.85 -4.94
N VAL A 17 -4.83 -8.01 -6.26
CA VAL A 17 -5.40 -6.95 -7.10
C VAL A 17 -6.85 -6.67 -6.71
N ASN A 18 -7.63 -7.73 -6.44
CA ASN A 18 -9.02 -7.58 -6.00
C ASN A 18 -9.10 -6.83 -4.66
N LEU A 19 -8.18 -7.11 -3.76
CA LEU A 19 -8.10 -6.38 -2.48
C LEU A 19 -7.72 -4.93 -2.71
N TRP A 20 -6.73 -4.67 -3.57
CA TRP A 20 -6.33 -3.33 -3.93
C TRP A 20 -7.54 -2.53 -4.45
N GLU A 21 -8.30 -3.11 -5.37
CA GLU A 21 -9.48 -2.46 -5.94
C GLU A 21 -10.51 -2.14 -4.86
N SER A 22 -10.82 -3.09 -3.98
CA SER A 22 -11.78 -2.86 -2.90
C SER A 22 -11.33 -1.74 -1.96
N SER A 23 -10.04 -1.71 -1.63
CA SER A 23 -9.48 -0.67 -0.76
C SER A 23 -9.52 0.69 -1.43
N VAL A 24 -9.11 0.76 -2.69
CA VAL A 24 -9.07 2.02 -3.44
C VAL A 24 -10.46 2.60 -3.63
N ARG A 25 -11.45 1.77 -3.98
CA ARG A 25 -12.83 2.23 -4.15
C ARG A 25 -13.41 2.78 -2.85
N ALA A 26 -12.97 2.27 -1.72
CA ALA A 26 -13.46 2.73 -0.41
C ALA A 26 -12.78 4.01 0.07
N THR A 27 -11.56 4.31 -0.38
CA THR A 27 -10.75 5.39 0.21
C THR A 27 -10.22 6.41 -0.79
N HIS A 28 -10.02 6.01 -2.05
CA HIS A 28 -9.40 6.87 -3.07
C HIS A 28 -10.45 7.40 -4.03
N HIS A 29 -11.42 8.18 -3.52
CA HIS A 29 -12.53 8.69 -4.32
C HIS A 29 -12.09 9.65 -5.43
N PHE A 30 -10.84 10.10 -5.39
CA PHE A 30 -10.27 10.97 -6.42
C PHE A 30 -9.82 10.21 -7.68
N ILE A 31 -9.77 8.86 -7.64
CA ILE A 31 -9.36 8.05 -8.79
C ILE A 31 -10.61 7.69 -9.62
N SER A 32 -10.55 7.94 -10.93
CA SER A 32 -11.67 7.64 -11.83
C SER A 32 -11.80 6.13 -12.06
N GLU A 33 -13.00 5.71 -12.47
CA GLU A 33 -13.26 4.32 -12.84
C GLU A 33 -12.32 3.86 -13.96
N GLU A 34 -12.10 4.71 -14.95
CA GLU A 34 -11.22 4.43 -16.07
C GLU A 34 -9.78 4.18 -15.60
N ASP A 35 -9.32 4.96 -14.63
CA ASP A 35 -7.96 4.81 -14.10
C ASP A 35 -7.83 3.58 -13.23
N ILE A 36 -8.85 3.22 -12.47
CA ILE A 36 -8.86 1.96 -11.71
C ILE A 36 -8.67 0.79 -12.67
N GLU A 37 -9.43 0.76 -13.76
CA GLU A 37 -9.33 -0.31 -14.77
C GLU A 37 -7.96 -0.28 -15.48
N TYR A 38 -7.37 0.90 -15.64
CA TYR A 38 -6.03 1.05 -16.22
C TYR A 38 -4.96 0.43 -15.30
N PHE A 39 -5.04 0.67 -13.99
CA PHE A 39 -4.02 0.20 -13.05
C PHE A 39 -4.10 -1.30 -12.77
N LYS A 40 -5.27 -1.91 -12.85
CA LYS A 40 -5.43 -3.33 -12.47
C LYS A 40 -4.46 -4.26 -13.21
N PRO A 41 -4.36 -4.24 -14.56
CA PRO A 41 -3.41 -5.12 -15.23
C PRO A 41 -1.95 -4.74 -14.97
N LEU A 42 -1.64 -3.47 -14.74
CA LEU A 42 -0.28 -3.05 -14.42
C LEU A 42 0.16 -3.61 -13.07
N ILE A 43 -0.74 -3.57 -12.07
CA ILE A 43 -0.44 -4.13 -10.76
C ILE A 43 -0.23 -5.63 -10.90
N LEU A 44 -1.16 -6.32 -11.56
CA LEU A 44 -1.12 -7.76 -11.71
C LEU A 44 0.13 -8.26 -12.44
N ASN A 45 0.50 -7.60 -13.53
CA ASN A 45 1.51 -8.10 -14.45
C ASN A 45 2.90 -7.49 -14.27
N THR A 46 3.00 -6.38 -13.56
CA THR A 46 4.27 -5.63 -13.47
C THR A 46 4.62 -5.24 -12.04
N TYR A 47 3.73 -4.52 -11.35
CA TYR A 47 4.08 -3.90 -10.06
C TYR A 47 4.29 -4.92 -8.96
N LEU A 48 3.47 -5.96 -8.89
CA LEU A 48 3.59 -6.96 -7.81
C LEU A 48 4.90 -7.74 -7.90
N ASP A 49 5.40 -7.99 -9.11
CA ASP A 49 6.70 -8.66 -9.29
C ASP A 49 7.88 -7.77 -8.92
N ALA A 50 7.68 -6.45 -8.88
CA ALA A 50 8.76 -5.49 -8.64
C ALA A 50 8.98 -5.18 -7.16
N VAL A 51 8.13 -5.70 -6.27
CA VAL A 51 8.18 -5.39 -4.84
C VAL A 51 8.26 -6.67 -4.01
N GLU A 52 8.78 -6.52 -2.79
CA GLU A 52 8.72 -7.58 -1.79
C GLU A 52 7.39 -7.48 -1.07
N LEU A 53 6.61 -8.56 -1.13
CA LEU A 53 5.23 -8.59 -0.64
C LEU A 53 5.11 -9.33 0.68
N ARG A 54 4.27 -8.79 1.57
CA ARG A 54 3.85 -9.45 2.81
C ARG A 54 2.37 -9.16 3.02
N CYS A 55 1.69 -10.05 3.72
CA CYS A 55 0.25 -9.89 3.95
C CYS A 55 -0.16 -10.36 5.34
N ILE A 56 -1.40 -10.03 5.68
CA ILE A 56 -2.11 -10.60 6.82
C ILE A 56 -3.36 -11.28 6.27
N ARG A 57 -3.66 -12.47 6.78
CA ARG A 57 -4.82 -13.26 6.35
C ARG A 57 -5.83 -13.37 7.50
N ASN A 58 -7.10 -13.53 7.16
CA ASN A 58 -8.12 -13.80 8.16
C ASN A 58 -8.14 -15.31 8.49
N ASN A 59 -9.03 -15.73 9.37
CA ASN A 59 -9.13 -17.14 9.79
C ASN A 59 -9.64 -18.08 8.68
N LYS A 60 -10.10 -17.53 7.55
CA LYS A 60 -10.48 -18.31 6.36
C LYS A 60 -9.37 -18.32 5.32
N ASN A 61 -8.19 -17.84 5.70
CA ASN A 61 -7.00 -17.78 4.84
C ASN A 61 -7.13 -16.80 3.65
N HIS A 62 -8.04 -15.82 3.75
CA HIS A 62 -8.12 -14.75 2.75
C HIS A 62 -7.18 -13.60 3.10
N ILE A 63 -6.54 -13.02 2.10
CA ILE A 63 -5.67 -11.85 2.29
C ILE A 63 -6.56 -10.64 2.59
N VAL A 64 -6.35 -10.00 3.74
CA VAL A 64 -7.14 -8.84 4.17
C VAL A 64 -6.33 -7.55 4.25
N GLY A 65 -5.01 -7.64 4.08
CA GLY A 65 -4.13 -6.49 3.97
C GLY A 65 -2.80 -6.92 3.39
N PHE A 66 -2.13 -6.02 2.67
CA PHE A 66 -0.81 -6.33 2.14
C PHE A 66 0.06 -5.08 2.06
N VAL A 67 1.38 -5.32 2.05
CA VAL A 67 2.39 -4.29 1.89
C VAL A 67 3.37 -4.71 0.80
N GLY A 68 3.83 -3.76 0.00
CA GLY A 68 4.84 -3.95 -1.02
C GLY A 68 5.98 -2.96 -0.85
N VAL A 69 7.21 -3.45 -0.83
CA VAL A 69 8.41 -2.65 -0.57
C VAL A 69 9.43 -2.87 -1.67
N ALA A 70 10.06 -1.80 -2.15
CA ALA A 70 11.16 -1.86 -3.11
C ALA A 70 12.21 -0.83 -2.71
N GLU A 71 13.47 -1.26 -2.61
CA GLU A 71 14.61 -0.38 -2.33
C GLU A 71 14.40 0.53 -1.11
N GLN A 72 13.91 -0.06 -0.01
CA GLN A 72 13.63 0.64 1.25
C GLN A 72 12.45 1.61 1.18
N ASN A 73 11.73 1.61 0.06
CA ASN A 73 10.57 2.47 -0.14
C ASN A 73 9.29 1.64 0.00
N LEU A 74 8.40 2.07 0.87
CA LEU A 74 7.08 1.45 1.00
C LEU A 74 6.22 1.97 -0.14
N GLU A 75 5.93 1.10 -1.11
CA GLU A 75 5.22 1.48 -2.32
C GLU A 75 3.74 1.18 -2.28
N MET A 76 3.35 0.14 -1.53
CA MET A 76 1.95 -0.28 -1.42
C MET A 76 1.64 -0.66 0.02
N LEU A 77 0.50 -0.17 0.52
CA LEU A 77 -0.06 -0.60 1.81
C LEU A 77 -1.56 -0.42 1.71
N PHE A 78 -2.27 -1.53 1.58
CA PHE A 78 -3.72 -1.53 1.37
C PHE A 78 -4.40 -2.54 2.27
N ILE A 79 -5.55 -2.13 2.81
CA ILE A 79 -6.33 -2.93 3.77
C ILE A 79 -7.76 -3.08 3.22
N HIS A 80 -8.30 -4.29 3.31
CA HIS A 80 -9.69 -4.52 2.91
C HIS A 80 -10.63 -3.63 3.75
N PRO A 81 -11.62 -2.98 3.13
CA PRO A 81 -12.49 -2.03 3.85
C PRO A 81 -13.15 -2.60 5.10
N ASP A 82 -13.54 -3.89 5.07
CA ASP A 82 -14.21 -4.53 6.20
C ASP A 82 -13.26 -4.80 7.38
N TYR A 83 -11.96 -4.63 7.18
CA TYR A 83 -10.94 -4.90 8.19
C TYR A 83 -10.20 -3.65 8.66
N ARG A 84 -10.70 -2.47 8.30
CA ARG A 84 -10.12 -1.21 8.78
C ARG A 84 -10.42 -1.04 10.27
N GLY A 85 -9.50 -0.35 10.98
CA GLY A 85 -9.64 -0.14 12.41
C GLY A 85 -9.25 -1.33 13.27
N LYS A 86 -8.70 -2.39 12.67
CA LYS A 86 -8.27 -3.59 13.40
C LYS A 86 -6.74 -3.69 13.50
N ARG A 87 -6.04 -2.58 13.28
CA ARG A 87 -4.59 -2.45 13.39
C ARG A 87 -3.79 -3.27 12.36
N ILE A 88 -4.45 -3.74 11.30
CA ILE A 88 -3.78 -4.52 10.25
C ILE A 88 -2.75 -3.65 9.53
N GLY A 89 -3.12 -2.42 9.16
CA GLY A 89 -2.20 -1.49 8.52
C GLY A 89 -1.00 -1.18 9.39
N LYS A 90 -1.23 -0.94 10.68
CA LYS A 90 -0.15 -0.65 11.63
C LYS A 90 0.79 -1.84 11.76
N SER A 91 0.25 -3.07 11.84
CA SER A 91 1.06 -4.29 11.94
C SER A 91 1.93 -4.49 10.70
N LEU A 92 1.38 -4.31 9.52
CA LEU A 92 2.13 -4.41 8.26
C LEU A 92 3.17 -3.32 8.15
N PHE A 93 2.82 -2.09 8.54
CA PHE A 93 3.74 -0.97 8.53
C PHE A 93 4.93 -1.22 9.47
N ASP A 94 4.66 -1.62 10.73
CA ASP A 94 5.71 -1.89 11.70
C ASP A 94 6.63 -3.02 11.22
N TYR A 95 6.04 -4.08 10.64
CA TYR A 95 6.84 -5.15 10.08
C TYR A 95 7.77 -4.65 8.97
N SER A 96 7.28 -3.77 8.11
CA SER A 96 8.08 -3.25 7.01
C SER A 96 9.26 -2.41 7.51
N ILE A 97 9.07 -1.65 8.58
CA ILE A 97 10.15 -0.89 9.23
C ILE A 97 11.16 -1.84 9.85
N ASP A 98 10.69 -2.83 10.62
CA ASP A 98 11.56 -3.70 11.42
C ASP A 98 12.25 -4.78 10.60
N ASN A 99 11.64 -5.26 9.53
CA ASN A 99 12.11 -6.44 8.80
C ASN A 99 12.42 -6.20 7.32
N LEU A 100 11.88 -5.15 6.72
CA LEU A 100 12.09 -4.86 5.29
C LEU A 100 12.90 -3.58 5.07
N ASN A 101 13.42 -3.01 6.15
CA ASN A 101 14.31 -1.84 6.15
C ASN A 101 13.68 -0.59 5.50
N VAL A 102 12.38 -0.41 5.65
CA VAL A 102 11.68 0.75 5.09
C VAL A 102 12.14 2.03 5.78
N THR A 103 12.56 3.01 4.98
CA THR A 103 12.92 4.35 5.45
C THR A 103 12.20 5.44 4.67
N LYS A 104 11.50 5.07 3.58
CA LYS A 104 10.81 6.01 2.70
C LYS A 104 9.43 5.50 2.36
N VAL A 105 8.53 6.42 2.01
CA VAL A 105 7.19 6.06 1.53
C VAL A 105 6.76 7.05 0.45
N ASP A 106 6.06 6.52 -0.56
CA ASP A 106 5.39 7.33 -1.57
C ASP A 106 3.89 7.22 -1.31
N VAL A 107 3.22 8.36 -1.21
CA VAL A 107 1.79 8.37 -0.89
C VAL A 107 1.07 9.40 -1.75
N ASN A 108 -0.14 9.07 -2.20
CA ASN A 108 -0.99 10.02 -2.92
C ASN A 108 -1.31 11.21 -2.02
N GLU A 109 -1.02 12.42 -2.51
CA GLU A 109 -1.28 13.65 -1.76
C GLU A 109 -2.77 13.77 -1.39
N GLN A 110 -3.64 13.28 -2.26
CA GLN A 110 -5.09 13.36 -2.08
C GLN A 110 -5.61 12.34 -1.06
N ASN A 111 -4.78 11.40 -0.64
CA ASN A 111 -5.12 10.45 0.43
C ASN A 111 -4.65 11.04 1.76
N GLU A 112 -5.41 12.01 2.25
CA GLU A 112 -5.04 12.77 3.45
C GLU A 112 -4.91 11.90 4.69
N GLN A 113 -5.72 10.86 4.80
CA GLN A 113 -5.68 9.95 5.94
C GLN A 113 -4.33 9.21 5.99
N ALA A 114 -3.87 8.70 4.84
CA ALA A 114 -2.57 8.03 4.78
C ALA A 114 -1.41 8.99 5.05
N VAL A 115 -1.48 10.20 4.48
CA VAL A 115 -0.45 11.22 4.73
C VAL A 115 -0.35 11.51 6.23
N GLY A 116 -1.49 11.71 6.89
CA GLY A 116 -1.53 11.94 8.34
C GLY A 116 -0.98 10.77 9.13
N PHE A 117 -1.29 9.54 8.72
CA PHE A 117 -0.77 8.33 9.36
C PHE A 117 0.77 8.29 9.29
N TYR A 118 1.35 8.54 8.12
CA TYR A 118 2.81 8.51 7.99
C TYR A 118 3.49 9.63 8.76
N LYS A 119 2.90 10.83 8.77
CA LYS A 119 3.42 11.92 9.61
C LYS A 119 3.40 11.54 11.08
N HIS A 120 2.32 10.92 11.54
CA HIS A 120 2.21 10.46 12.92
C HIS A 120 3.27 9.42 13.25
N CYS A 121 3.67 8.60 12.27
CA CYS A 121 4.69 7.57 12.45
C CYS A 121 6.12 8.09 12.35
N GLY A 122 6.31 9.40 12.17
CA GLY A 122 7.64 10.00 12.15
C GLY A 122 8.21 10.27 10.77
N PHE A 123 7.41 10.17 9.73
CA PHE A 123 7.84 10.51 8.37
C PHE A 123 7.60 11.98 8.09
N GLU A 124 8.49 12.58 7.29
CA GLU A 124 8.34 13.96 6.85
C GLU A 124 8.41 14.05 5.33
N ILE A 125 7.72 15.04 4.76
CA ILE A 125 7.69 15.24 3.31
C ILE A 125 9.03 15.83 2.87
N THR A 126 9.70 15.14 1.92
CA THR A 126 10.98 15.60 1.39
C THR A 126 10.84 16.17 -0.02
N SER A 127 9.86 15.68 -0.79
CA SER A 127 9.61 16.20 -2.14
C SER A 127 8.20 15.83 -2.59
N ARG A 128 7.81 16.33 -3.75
CA ARG A 128 6.47 16.10 -4.33
C ARG A 128 6.61 15.95 -5.84
N SER A 129 5.90 14.97 -6.40
CA SER A 129 5.77 14.81 -7.84
C SER A 129 4.33 15.19 -8.23
N GLU A 130 4.17 16.00 -9.27
CA GLU A 130 2.84 16.43 -9.72
C GLU A 130 2.05 15.29 -10.38
N LEU A 131 2.77 14.34 -10.97
CA LEU A 131 2.18 13.19 -11.63
C LEU A 131 2.68 11.91 -10.96
N ASP A 132 1.89 10.85 -11.07
CA ASP A 132 2.33 9.54 -10.57
C ASP A 132 3.32 8.89 -11.56
N SER A 133 3.81 7.69 -11.26
CA SER A 133 4.78 6.98 -12.08
C SER A 133 4.25 6.60 -13.47
N SER A 134 2.93 6.62 -13.65
CA SER A 134 2.29 6.36 -14.95
C SER A 134 2.02 7.65 -15.74
N GLY A 135 2.41 8.81 -15.20
CA GLY A 135 2.16 10.11 -15.83
C GLY A 135 0.74 10.62 -15.64
N LYS A 136 -0.02 10.05 -14.71
CA LYS A 136 -1.40 10.47 -14.44
C LYS A 136 -1.43 11.59 -13.41
N PRO A 137 -2.50 12.44 -13.40
CA PRO A 137 -2.55 13.62 -12.53
C PRO A 137 -2.94 13.27 -11.08
N TYR A 138 -2.19 12.37 -10.48
CA TYR A 138 -2.33 11.99 -9.08
C TYR A 138 -1.03 12.33 -8.36
N PRO A 139 -0.94 13.52 -7.73
CA PRO A 139 0.31 13.94 -7.10
C PRO A 139 0.77 12.99 -6.00
N ILE A 140 2.07 12.77 -5.96
CA ILE A 140 2.71 11.87 -4.99
C ILE A 140 3.58 12.70 -4.05
N LEU A 141 3.40 12.46 -2.75
CA LEU A 141 4.31 13.00 -1.74
C LEU A 141 5.36 11.93 -1.44
N HIS A 142 6.62 12.34 -1.48
CA HIS A 142 7.75 11.48 -1.11
C HIS A 142 8.12 11.83 0.31
N MET A 143 8.09 10.83 1.20
CA MET A 143 8.34 11.04 2.61
C MET A 143 9.47 10.15 3.09
N GLU A 144 10.22 10.63 4.08
CA GLU A 144 11.31 9.88 4.68
C GLU A 144 11.18 9.85 6.19
N LEU A 145 11.61 8.74 6.78
CA LEU A 145 11.57 8.56 8.22
C LEU A 145 12.57 9.52 8.87
N LYS A 146 12.10 10.32 9.80
CA LYS A 146 12.91 11.28 10.52
C LYS A 146 13.74 10.54 11.57
N LYS A 147 15.03 10.75 11.53
CA LYS A 147 15.95 10.12 12.49
C LYS A 147 16.05 10.91 13.77
#